data_81d33a669fe5696fe09f6d5468065eb3
#
_entry.id   81d33a669fe5696fe09f6d5468065eb3
#
_cell.length_a   1.000
_cell.length_b   1.000
_cell.length_c   1.000
_cell.angle_alpha   90.00
_cell.angle_beta   90.00
_cell.angle_gamma   90.00
#
_symmetry.space_group_name_H-M   'P 1'
#
loop_
_entity.id
_entity.type
_entity.pdbx_description
1 polymer ?
#
loop_
_entity_poly.entity_id
_entity_poly.type
_entity_poly.pdbx_seq_one_letter_code
_entity_poly.pdbx_strand_id
1 'polypeptide(L)'
;MITGTVPAKLAEIIDDFQDLTEPDRLQLLLDFSRELPALPERYSDHPELLEQVVECQSPLFLTMEIGEAPGHPVHLFFSAPPEAPTTRGFAGVLLEGLDGLPAAEVLAVPDDVPDRLGLTRAITPLRMRGMSAMLGRIKRKIRESVRDEA
;
A
#
# COMPACT_ATOMS: atom_id res chain seq x y z
N MET A 1 20.88 -3.08 -15.34
CA MET A 1 20.05 -3.68 -14.29
C MET A 1 18.77 -2.88 -14.08
N ILE A 2 17.66 -3.54 -14.05
CA ILE A 2 16.39 -2.86 -13.91
C ILE A 2 16.09 -2.66 -12.43
N THR A 3 16.11 -1.40 -12.00
CA THR A 3 15.47 -1.04 -10.74
C THR A 3 13.97 -1.01 -11.01
N GLY A 4 13.15 -1.15 -10.00
CA GLY A 4 11.72 -1.13 -10.17
C GLY A 4 11.22 0.14 -10.87
N THR A 5 10.04 0.04 -11.43
CA THR A 5 9.39 1.14 -12.13
C THR A 5 8.24 1.67 -11.30
N VAL A 6 8.21 2.98 -11.09
CA VAL A 6 7.13 3.62 -10.32
C VAL A 6 5.99 3.98 -11.29
N PRO A 7 4.77 3.47 -11.08
CA PRO A 7 3.64 3.87 -11.91
C PRO A 7 3.37 5.37 -11.81
N ALA A 8 2.80 5.94 -12.86
CA ALA A 8 2.64 7.40 -12.97
C ALA A 8 1.93 8.01 -11.77
N LYS A 9 0.84 7.41 -11.31
CA LYS A 9 0.08 7.97 -10.19
C LYS A 9 0.86 7.90 -8.89
N LEU A 10 1.55 6.81 -8.64
CA LEU A 10 2.42 6.67 -7.46
C LEU A 10 3.59 7.65 -7.53
N ALA A 11 4.16 7.86 -8.73
CA ALA A 11 5.23 8.82 -8.93
C ALA A 11 4.77 10.24 -8.58
N GLU A 12 3.55 10.62 -8.97
CA GLU A 12 2.97 11.92 -8.60
C GLU A 12 2.87 12.06 -7.09
N ILE A 13 2.41 11.02 -6.40
CA ILE A 13 2.29 11.03 -4.95
C ILE A 13 3.66 11.20 -4.31
N ILE A 14 4.66 10.45 -4.77
CA ILE A 14 6.03 10.56 -4.25
C ILE A 14 6.57 11.98 -4.45
N ASP A 15 6.36 12.57 -5.63
CA ASP A 15 6.80 13.93 -5.91
C ASP A 15 6.12 14.93 -4.99
N ASP A 16 4.83 14.76 -4.73
CA ASP A 16 4.09 15.63 -3.81
C ASP A 16 4.69 15.59 -2.40
N PHE A 17 5.06 14.40 -1.92
CA PHE A 17 5.72 14.27 -0.62
C PHE A 17 7.10 14.94 -0.63
N GLN A 18 7.88 14.72 -1.69
CA GLN A 18 9.25 15.25 -1.75
C GLN A 18 9.30 16.77 -1.86
N ASP A 19 8.27 17.38 -2.44
CA ASP A 19 8.17 18.84 -2.56
C ASP A 19 7.81 19.53 -1.24
N LEU A 20 7.47 18.77 -0.22
CA LEU A 20 7.03 19.32 1.07
C LEU A 20 8.14 19.25 2.12
N THR A 21 8.01 20.08 3.18
CA THR A 21 8.84 19.94 4.39
C THR A 21 8.39 18.72 5.18
N GLU A 22 9.23 18.26 6.13
CA GLU A 22 8.89 17.11 6.95
C GLU A 22 7.54 17.23 7.68
N PRO A 23 7.23 18.35 8.35
CA PRO A 23 5.92 18.47 9.00
C PRO A 23 4.77 18.39 8.01
N ASP A 24 4.94 18.95 6.82
CA ASP A 24 3.90 18.93 5.79
C ASP A 24 3.77 17.54 5.17
N ARG A 25 4.86 16.78 5.07
CA ARG A 25 4.82 15.38 4.63
C ARG A 25 3.98 14.54 5.58
N LEU A 26 4.18 14.72 6.88
CA LEU A 26 3.39 14.00 7.86
C LEU A 26 1.91 14.38 7.75
N GLN A 27 1.62 15.67 7.54
CA GLN A 27 0.24 16.12 7.36
C GLN A 27 -0.39 15.47 6.11
N LEU A 28 0.36 15.40 5.00
CA LEU A 28 -0.13 14.76 3.78
C LEU A 28 -0.44 13.28 4.03
N LEU A 29 0.43 12.60 4.78
CA LEU A 29 0.19 11.20 5.14
C LEU A 29 -1.10 11.05 5.95
N LEU A 30 -1.34 11.96 6.89
CA LEU A 30 -2.57 11.95 7.68
C LEU A 30 -3.81 12.22 6.81
N ASP A 31 -3.68 13.04 5.78
CA ASP A 31 -4.77 13.28 4.84
C ASP A 31 -5.11 12.00 4.09
N PHE A 32 -4.12 11.22 3.65
CA PHE A 32 -4.36 9.90 3.06
C PHE A 32 -5.06 8.97 4.04
N SER A 33 -4.71 9.05 5.32
CA SER A 33 -5.37 8.26 6.35
C SER A 33 -6.87 8.51 6.40
N ARG A 34 -7.27 9.76 6.29
CA ARG A 34 -8.69 10.15 6.36
C ARG A 34 -9.47 9.73 5.12
N GLU A 35 -8.78 9.58 4.00
CA GLU A 35 -9.42 9.24 2.73
C GLU A 35 -9.52 7.74 2.48
N LEU A 36 -8.94 6.90 3.34
CA LEU A 36 -9.00 5.46 3.17
C LEU A 36 -10.46 4.99 3.26
N PRO A 37 -10.99 4.37 2.20
CA PRO A 37 -12.40 3.95 2.23
C PRO A 37 -12.63 2.77 3.16
N ALA A 38 -13.86 2.64 3.63
CA ALA A 38 -14.28 1.48 4.40
C ALA A 38 -14.30 0.24 3.51
N LEU A 39 -14.14 -0.94 4.12
CA LEU A 39 -14.23 -2.20 3.39
C LEU A 39 -15.65 -2.41 2.87
N PRO A 40 -15.81 -3.00 1.67
CA PRO A 40 -17.13 -3.47 1.24
C PRO A 40 -17.61 -4.60 2.16
N GLU A 41 -18.94 -4.80 2.20
CA GLU A 41 -19.53 -5.79 3.09
C GLU A 41 -18.97 -7.20 2.90
N ARG A 42 -18.63 -7.57 1.67
CA ARG A 42 -18.07 -8.90 1.38
C ARG A 42 -16.76 -9.15 2.12
N TYR A 43 -16.11 -8.10 2.63
CA TYR A 43 -14.90 -8.22 3.43
C TYR A 43 -15.11 -7.81 4.88
N SER A 44 -15.91 -6.78 5.15
CA SER A 44 -16.16 -6.38 6.53
C SER A 44 -16.92 -7.44 7.32
N ASP A 45 -17.79 -8.20 6.64
CA ASP A 45 -18.52 -9.30 7.25
C ASP A 45 -17.74 -10.62 7.27
N HIS A 46 -16.58 -10.66 6.61
CA HIS A 46 -15.79 -11.86 6.49
C HIS A 46 -14.31 -11.57 6.78
N PRO A 47 -13.96 -11.26 8.03
CA PRO A 47 -12.58 -10.93 8.40
C PRO A 47 -11.59 -12.06 8.14
N GLU A 48 -12.05 -13.30 8.03
CA GLU A 48 -11.21 -14.45 7.70
C GLU A 48 -10.59 -14.36 6.30
N LEU A 49 -11.16 -13.52 5.42
CA LEU A 49 -10.63 -13.29 4.08
C LEU A 49 -9.48 -12.28 4.04
N LEU A 50 -9.22 -11.61 5.16
CA LEU A 50 -8.20 -10.58 5.25
C LEU A 50 -6.92 -11.15 5.85
N GLU A 51 -5.79 -10.63 5.39
CA GLU A 51 -4.47 -10.98 5.95
C GLU A 51 -4.00 -9.86 6.86
N GLN A 52 -3.62 -10.20 8.09
CA GLN A 52 -3.07 -9.21 9.01
C GLN A 52 -1.60 -8.96 8.68
N VAL A 53 -1.21 -7.69 8.63
CA VAL A 53 0.20 -7.30 8.47
C VAL A 53 0.77 -7.09 9.87
N VAL A 54 1.27 -8.16 10.46
CA VAL A 54 1.73 -8.14 11.86
C VAL A 54 2.90 -7.19 12.09
N GLU A 55 3.70 -6.96 11.07
CA GLU A 55 4.85 -6.04 11.16
C GLU A 55 4.45 -4.60 11.42
N CYS A 56 3.20 -4.23 11.11
CA CYS A 56 2.69 -2.88 11.37
C CYS A 56 2.44 -2.60 12.86
N GLN A 57 2.36 -3.63 13.67
CA GLN A 57 2.09 -3.55 15.12
C GLN A 57 0.80 -2.81 15.46
N SER A 58 -0.04 -2.61 14.47
CA SER A 58 -1.39 -2.08 14.59
C SER A 58 -2.29 -3.05 13.86
N PRO A 59 -3.60 -3.10 14.17
CA PRO A 59 -4.50 -4.02 13.46
C PRO A 59 -4.72 -3.58 12.01
N LEU A 60 -3.71 -3.75 11.17
CA LEU A 60 -3.82 -3.51 9.73
C LEU A 60 -4.08 -4.83 9.03
N PHE A 61 -5.14 -4.86 8.24
CA PHE A 61 -5.54 -6.03 7.46
C PHE A 61 -5.64 -5.63 5.99
N LEU A 62 -5.29 -6.54 5.10
CA LEU A 62 -5.41 -6.31 3.67
C LEU A 62 -5.92 -7.54 2.95
N THR A 63 -6.52 -7.32 1.79
CA THR A 63 -6.80 -8.34 0.80
C THR A 63 -6.78 -7.68 -0.58
N MET A 64 -6.90 -8.48 -1.63
CA MET A 64 -6.94 -7.94 -2.98
C MET A 64 -7.74 -8.85 -3.89
N GLU A 65 -8.25 -8.25 -4.96
CA GLU A 65 -8.91 -8.96 -6.04
C GLU A 65 -8.05 -8.80 -7.28
N ILE A 66 -7.67 -9.92 -7.89
CA ILE A 66 -6.87 -9.92 -9.10
C ILE A 66 -7.76 -10.40 -10.23
N GLY A 67 -8.03 -9.49 -11.19
CA GLY A 67 -8.96 -9.76 -12.27
C GLY A 67 -8.42 -10.75 -13.29
N GLU A 68 -9.33 -11.33 -14.06
CA GLU A 68 -8.98 -12.27 -15.13
C GLU A 68 -8.74 -11.56 -16.46
N ALA A 69 -9.10 -10.28 -16.57
CA ALA A 69 -8.87 -9.50 -17.77
C ALA A 69 -7.38 -9.44 -18.11
N PRO A 70 -7.01 -9.16 -19.36
CA PRO A 70 -5.61 -9.06 -19.74
C PRO A 70 -4.84 -8.09 -18.83
N GLY A 71 -3.67 -8.52 -18.38
CA GLY A 71 -2.84 -7.76 -17.45
C GLY A 71 -3.15 -8.04 -15.99
N HIS A 72 -4.25 -8.73 -15.68
CA HIS A 72 -4.65 -9.07 -14.30
C HIS A 72 -4.72 -7.82 -13.41
N PRO A 73 -5.71 -6.93 -13.61
CA PRO A 73 -5.81 -5.71 -12.79
C PRO A 73 -5.98 -6.07 -11.31
N VAL A 74 -5.28 -5.32 -10.46
CA VAL A 74 -5.23 -5.57 -9.02
C VAL A 74 -6.04 -4.51 -8.30
N HIS A 75 -7.01 -4.93 -7.50
CA HIS A 75 -7.77 -4.04 -6.63
C HIS A 75 -7.42 -4.33 -5.18
N LEU A 76 -7.08 -3.29 -4.43
CA LEU A 76 -6.59 -3.41 -3.06
C LEU A 76 -7.67 -3.01 -2.06
N PHE A 77 -7.70 -3.71 -0.93
CA PHE A 77 -8.64 -3.42 0.15
C PHE A 77 -7.87 -3.43 1.48
N PHE A 78 -8.04 -2.38 2.26
CA PHE A 78 -7.35 -2.23 3.54
C PHE A 78 -8.33 -1.94 4.66
N SER A 79 -8.02 -2.43 5.86
CA SER A 79 -8.70 -2.07 7.08
C SER A 79 -7.66 -1.69 8.12
N ALA A 80 -7.79 -0.52 8.70
CA ALA A 80 -6.88 -0.04 9.73
C ALA A 80 -7.64 0.86 10.70
N PRO A 81 -7.32 0.84 12.00
CA PRO A 81 -8.03 1.66 12.97
C PRO A 81 -7.61 3.13 12.85
N PRO A 82 -8.52 4.07 13.18
CA PRO A 82 -8.18 5.50 13.18
C PRO A 82 -7.06 5.86 14.15
N GLU A 83 -6.82 5.02 15.16
CA GLU A 83 -5.77 5.24 16.17
C GLU A 83 -4.37 4.98 15.62
N ALA A 84 -4.26 4.43 14.41
CA ALA A 84 -2.97 4.20 13.75
C ALA A 84 -2.89 5.02 12.46
N PRO A 85 -2.85 6.36 12.55
CA PRO A 85 -2.98 7.22 11.36
C PRO A 85 -1.81 7.10 10.38
N THR A 86 -0.58 6.84 10.85
CA THR A 86 0.55 6.70 9.94
C THR A 86 0.46 5.43 9.11
N THR A 87 0.10 4.31 9.75
CA THR A 87 -0.11 3.04 9.07
C THR A 87 -1.27 3.13 8.09
N ARG A 88 -2.38 3.72 8.54
CA ARG A 88 -3.56 3.93 7.72
C ARG A 88 -3.27 4.86 6.54
N GLY A 89 -2.44 5.89 6.77
CA GLY A 89 -2.04 6.82 5.72
C GLY A 89 -1.22 6.15 4.63
N PHE A 90 -0.29 5.28 5.01
CA PHE A 90 0.50 4.57 4.01
C PHE A 90 -0.37 3.59 3.21
N ALA A 91 -1.34 2.93 3.86
CA ALA A 91 -2.30 2.11 3.13
C ALA A 91 -3.04 2.95 2.08
N GLY A 92 -3.41 4.17 2.44
CA GLY A 92 -4.04 5.11 1.50
C GLY A 92 -3.15 5.47 0.32
N VAL A 93 -1.86 5.68 0.57
CA VAL A 93 -0.88 5.94 -0.50
C VAL A 93 -0.83 4.77 -1.48
N LEU A 94 -0.74 3.55 -0.96
CA LEU A 94 -0.68 2.36 -1.82
C LEU A 94 -1.99 2.17 -2.58
N LEU A 95 -3.11 2.37 -1.92
CA LEU A 95 -4.41 2.25 -2.57
C LEU A 95 -4.53 3.24 -3.73
N GLU A 96 -4.25 4.50 -3.48
CA GLU A 96 -4.39 5.52 -4.52
C GLU A 96 -3.37 5.35 -5.64
N GLY A 97 -2.16 4.93 -5.31
CA GLY A 97 -1.09 4.80 -6.30
C GLY A 97 -1.11 3.51 -7.10
N LEU A 98 -1.71 2.45 -6.58
CA LEU A 98 -1.60 1.11 -7.19
C LEU A 98 -2.92 0.48 -7.59
N ASP A 99 -4.05 0.91 -7.02
CA ASP A 99 -5.33 0.25 -7.27
C ASP A 99 -5.70 0.28 -8.76
N GLY A 100 -6.12 -0.85 -9.28
CA GLY A 100 -6.54 -0.99 -10.67
C GLY A 100 -5.42 -1.21 -11.67
N LEU A 101 -4.17 -1.18 -11.25
CA LEU A 101 -3.03 -1.39 -12.16
C LEU A 101 -2.86 -2.87 -12.51
N PRO A 102 -2.25 -3.16 -13.68
CA PRO A 102 -1.89 -4.54 -14.01
C PRO A 102 -0.94 -5.14 -12.99
N ALA A 103 -1.07 -6.44 -12.74
CA ALA A 103 -0.23 -7.15 -11.77
C ALA A 103 1.27 -6.92 -12.01
N ALA A 104 1.71 -6.94 -13.27
CA ALA A 104 3.12 -6.75 -13.60
C ALA A 104 3.63 -5.38 -13.17
N GLU A 105 2.80 -4.34 -13.29
CA GLU A 105 3.19 -3.00 -12.86
C GLU A 105 3.31 -2.89 -11.34
N VAL A 106 2.41 -3.56 -10.60
CA VAL A 106 2.50 -3.58 -9.14
C VAL A 106 3.76 -4.32 -8.69
N LEU A 107 4.06 -5.46 -9.34
CA LEU A 107 5.26 -6.23 -9.02
C LEU A 107 6.56 -5.47 -9.31
N ALA A 108 6.53 -4.57 -10.29
CA ALA A 108 7.71 -3.79 -10.67
C ALA A 108 7.97 -2.58 -9.76
N VAL A 109 7.05 -2.27 -8.84
CA VAL A 109 7.21 -1.15 -7.91
C VAL A 109 8.43 -1.40 -7.02
N PRO A 110 9.32 -0.39 -6.85
CA PRO A 110 10.49 -0.56 -5.97
C PRO A 110 10.07 -0.79 -4.51
N ASP A 111 10.83 -1.63 -3.82
CA ASP A 111 10.52 -1.94 -2.42
C ASP A 111 10.81 -0.77 -1.47
N ASP A 112 11.55 0.24 -1.93
CA ASP A 112 11.93 1.39 -1.13
C ASP A 112 10.96 2.57 -1.21
N VAL A 113 9.74 2.34 -1.69
CA VAL A 113 8.71 3.39 -1.75
C VAL A 113 8.54 4.12 -0.42
N PRO A 114 8.49 3.42 0.74
CA PRO A 114 8.39 4.14 2.01
C PRO A 114 9.50 5.17 2.20
N ASP A 115 10.73 4.82 1.83
CA ASP A 115 11.87 5.73 1.96
C ASP A 115 11.76 6.92 1.01
N ARG A 116 11.20 6.70 -0.17
CA ARG A 116 11.04 7.75 -1.19
C ARG A 116 10.03 8.82 -0.80
N LEU A 117 9.13 8.51 0.13
CA LEU A 117 8.18 9.50 0.64
C LEU A 117 8.85 10.53 1.55
N GLY A 118 10.10 10.30 1.96
CA GLY A 118 10.84 11.25 2.78
C GLY A 118 10.36 11.31 4.22
N LEU A 119 9.88 10.19 4.75
CA LEU A 119 9.31 10.12 6.10
C LEU A 119 10.25 9.50 7.12
N THR A 120 11.47 9.15 6.73
CA THR A 120 12.40 8.40 7.58
C THR A 120 12.78 9.10 8.88
N ARG A 121 12.70 10.43 8.93
CA ARG A 121 12.95 11.18 10.16
C ARG A 121 11.71 11.37 11.01
N ALA A 122 10.53 11.39 10.37
CA ALA A 122 9.27 11.63 11.06
C ALA A 122 8.66 10.34 11.61
N ILE A 123 9.05 9.20 11.07
CA ILE A 123 8.46 7.91 11.40
C ILE A 123 9.56 6.96 11.88
N THR A 124 9.27 6.20 12.94
CA THR A 124 10.24 5.29 13.52
C THR A 124 10.64 4.18 12.54
N PRO A 125 11.87 3.63 12.64
CA PRO A 125 12.26 2.50 11.81
C PRO A 125 11.32 1.31 11.91
N LEU A 126 10.72 1.09 13.08
CA LEU A 126 9.77 0.01 13.27
C LEU A 126 8.52 0.19 12.41
N ARG A 127 7.99 1.41 12.36
CA ARG A 127 6.84 1.71 11.51
C ARG A 127 7.20 1.69 10.03
N MET A 128 8.41 2.11 9.68
CA MET A 128 8.89 2.01 8.30
C MET A 128 8.95 0.55 7.84
N ARG A 129 9.34 -0.36 8.73
CA ARG A 129 9.31 -1.80 8.42
C ARG A 129 7.90 -2.30 8.14
N GLY A 130 6.93 -1.81 8.91
CA GLY A 130 5.52 -2.16 8.66
C GLY A 130 5.06 -1.72 7.28
N MET A 131 5.45 -0.53 6.85
CA MET A 131 5.13 -0.02 5.53
C MET A 131 5.76 -0.88 4.43
N SER A 132 7.02 -1.25 4.59
CA SER A 132 7.71 -2.13 3.63
C SER A 132 7.07 -3.51 3.59
N ALA A 133 6.67 -4.04 4.75
CA ALA A 133 6.00 -5.35 4.83
C ALA A 133 4.65 -5.33 4.13
N MET A 134 3.93 -4.22 4.23
CA MET A 134 2.63 -4.06 3.55
C MET A 134 2.79 -4.24 2.04
N LEU A 135 3.75 -3.53 1.44
CA LEU A 135 4.03 -3.65 0.01
C LEU A 135 4.54 -5.04 -0.35
N GLY A 136 5.40 -5.61 0.49
CA GLY A 136 5.93 -6.95 0.27
C GLY A 136 4.86 -8.02 0.26
N ARG A 137 3.86 -7.91 1.15
CA ARG A 137 2.75 -8.87 1.20
C ARG A 137 1.86 -8.75 -0.02
N ILE A 138 1.63 -7.54 -0.51
CA ILE A 138 0.87 -7.31 -1.74
C ILE A 138 1.55 -8.04 -2.90
N LYS A 139 2.85 -7.83 -3.06
CA LYS A 139 3.62 -8.46 -4.14
C LYS A 139 3.61 -9.99 -4.03
N ARG A 140 3.75 -10.52 -2.81
CA ARG A 140 3.74 -11.95 -2.60
C ARG A 140 2.40 -12.57 -3.02
N LYS A 141 1.29 -11.96 -2.62
CA LYS A 141 -0.04 -12.45 -2.99
C LYS A 141 -0.25 -12.43 -4.49
N ILE A 142 0.24 -11.40 -5.17
CA ILE A 142 0.15 -11.33 -6.62
C ILE A 142 0.94 -12.48 -7.27
N ARG A 143 2.17 -12.71 -6.80
CA ARG A 143 3.01 -13.78 -7.34
C ARG A 143 2.35 -15.15 -7.17
N GLU A 144 1.77 -15.40 -6.01
CA GLU A 144 1.08 -16.66 -5.74
C GLU A 144 -0.13 -16.84 -6.64
N SER A 145 -0.93 -15.79 -6.81
CA SER A 145 -2.13 -15.84 -7.62
C SER A 145 -1.82 -16.04 -9.11
N VAL A 146 -0.84 -15.31 -9.63
CA VAL A 146 -0.45 -15.41 -11.05
C VAL A 146 0.19 -16.76 -11.34
N ARG A 147 0.96 -17.31 -10.40
CA ARG A 147 1.58 -18.62 -10.55
C ARG A 147 0.53 -19.73 -10.64
N ASP A 148 -0.53 -19.64 -9.87
CA ASP A 148 -1.58 -20.65 -9.84
C ASP A 148 -2.37 -20.72 -11.16
N GLU A 149 -2.32 -19.67 -11.95
CA GLU A 149 -2.99 -19.61 -13.25
C GLU A 149 -2.13 -20.13 -14.40
N ALA A 150 -0.85 -20.33 -14.16
CA ALA A 150 0.09 -20.73 -15.22
C ALA A 150 -0.07 -22.20 -15.64
#